data_7d973d03dc63f3c06d50edeee94f61a4
#
_entry.id   7d973d03dc63f3c06d50edeee94f61a4
#
_cell.length_a   1.000
_cell.length_b   1.000
_cell.length_c   1.000
_cell.angle_alpha   90.00
_cell.angle_beta   90.00
_cell.angle_gamma   90.00
#
_symmetry.space_group_name_H-M   'P 1'
#
loop_
_entity.id
_entity.type
_entity.pdbx_description
1 polymer ?
#
loop_
_entity_poly.entity_id
_entity_poly.type
_entity_poly.pdbx_seq_one_letter_code
_entity_poly.pdbx_strand_id
1 'polypeptide(L)'
;MRIPLLFFISALQIWAAKIDYEIKSDIPYRENTQALSEYQRERCVLDIHYPSSKGFATIIWFHGGGLTSGRKSFPKALQNKGHAIVAVNYRLSPKVKVTECLDDAAAAVAWVMKNIGKLGGDKKRIFISGHSAGGYLTSMIGLDPSWLKRHQVEANDIAGLIPYSGHAITHFTVRKERGIEATRPIVDELAPLFHVRKDAPPILLITGDREKELLGRYEENAYLFRMLKVAGHQEVTLFEIDGYGHGMADPAHPLLLKFVQRIGSKRR
;
A
#
# COMPACT_ATOMS: atom_id res chain seq x y z
N MET A 1 14.79 -38.48 -58.05
CA MET A 1 14.15 -37.17 -57.97
C MET A 1 13.60 -36.98 -56.57
N ARG A 2 14.27 -36.21 -55.73
CA ARG A 2 13.84 -35.97 -54.32
C ARG A 2 13.20 -34.60 -54.27
N ILE A 3 11.91 -34.55 -53.87
CA ILE A 3 11.14 -33.31 -53.68
C ILE A 3 11.39 -32.81 -52.27
N PRO A 4 11.84 -31.57 -52.05
CA PRO A 4 11.99 -31.02 -50.71
C PRO A 4 10.63 -30.59 -50.15
N LEU A 5 10.29 -31.09 -48.98
CA LEU A 5 9.11 -30.69 -48.21
C LEU A 5 9.40 -29.35 -47.51
N LEU A 6 8.84 -28.27 -48.04
CA LEU A 6 8.88 -26.93 -47.38
C LEU A 6 7.86 -26.89 -46.25
N PHE A 7 8.37 -26.84 -45.00
CA PHE A 7 7.57 -26.54 -43.84
C PHE A 7 7.34 -25.04 -43.74
N PHE A 8 6.11 -24.58 -43.99
CA PHE A 8 5.69 -23.22 -43.67
C PHE A 8 5.39 -23.16 -42.16
N ILE A 9 6.31 -22.51 -41.40
CA ILE A 9 6.05 -22.12 -40.01
C ILE A 9 5.31 -20.79 -40.08
N SER A 10 3.98 -20.81 -39.91
CA SER A 10 3.19 -19.60 -39.74
C SER A 10 3.41 -19.08 -38.33
N ALA A 11 4.19 -18.02 -38.18
CA ALA A 11 4.32 -17.28 -36.93
C ALA A 11 2.99 -16.55 -36.67
N LEU A 12 2.18 -17.10 -35.75
CA LEU A 12 1.05 -16.34 -35.19
C LEU A 12 1.61 -15.18 -34.39
N GLN A 13 1.60 -13.99 -34.94
CA GLN A 13 1.80 -12.75 -34.19
C GLN A 13 0.57 -12.54 -33.32
N ILE A 14 0.65 -12.95 -32.05
CA ILE A 14 -0.34 -12.58 -31.03
C ILE A 14 -0.16 -11.08 -30.77
N TRP A 15 -0.96 -10.26 -31.39
CA TRP A 15 -1.08 -8.85 -31.02
C TRP A 15 -1.68 -8.80 -29.61
N ALA A 16 -0.85 -8.49 -28.62
CA ALA A 16 -1.36 -8.16 -27.29
C ALA A 16 -2.26 -6.92 -27.44
N ALA A 17 -3.54 -7.06 -27.22
CA ALA A 17 -4.47 -5.95 -27.29
C ALA A 17 -3.99 -4.85 -26.32
N LYS A 18 -3.89 -3.63 -26.81
CA LYS A 18 -3.54 -2.46 -26.01
C LYS A 18 -4.62 -2.30 -24.94
N ILE A 19 -4.23 -2.39 -23.67
CA ILE A 19 -5.14 -2.15 -22.56
C ILE A 19 -5.31 -0.64 -22.41
N ASP A 20 -6.55 -0.17 -22.54
CA ASP A 20 -6.88 1.22 -22.27
C ASP A 20 -7.06 1.44 -20.76
N TYR A 21 -6.81 2.65 -20.31
CA TYR A 21 -6.91 3.03 -18.89
C TYR A 21 -7.80 4.26 -18.74
N GLU A 22 -8.54 4.26 -17.65
CA GLU A 22 -9.39 5.36 -17.23
C GLU A 22 -8.89 5.95 -15.92
N ILE A 23 -9.20 7.23 -15.69
CA ILE A 23 -8.94 7.94 -14.44
C ILE A 23 -10.25 8.48 -13.90
N LYS A 24 -10.51 8.22 -12.62
CA LYS A 24 -11.55 8.91 -11.84
C LYS A 24 -10.87 9.67 -10.71
N SER A 25 -11.14 10.96 -10.61
CA SER A 25 -10.48 11.85 -9.65
C SER A 25 -11.45 12.36 -8.60
N ASP A 26 -10.88 12.73 -7.44
CA ASP A 26 -11.56 13.39 -6.32
C ASP A 26 -12.82 12.67 -5.82
N ILE A 27 -12.75 11.33 -5.80
CA ILE A 27 -13.83 10.50 -5.30
C ILE A 27 -13.85 10.58 -3.76
N PRO A 28 -14.92 11.08 -3.13
CA PRO A 28 -15.03 11.07 -1.68
C PRO A 28 -15.20 9.64 -1.16
N TYR A 29 -14.39 9.28 -0.16
CA TYR A 29 -14.47 7.95 0.45
C TYR A 29 -15.18 7.95 1.81
N ARG A 30 -15.56 9.12 2.32
CA ARG A 30 -16.41 9.27 3.51
C ARG A 30 -17.87 9.35 3.09
N GLU A 31 -18.73 8.61 3.78
CA GLU A 31 -20.17 8.69 3.63
C GLU A 31 -20.71 9.98 4.29
N ASN A 32 -21.93 10.40 3.90
CA ASN A 32 -22.60 11.58 4.44
C ASN A 32 -21.76 12.88 4.32
N THR A 33 -21.44 13.26 3.10
CA THR A 33 -20.59 14.42 2.79
C THR A 33 -21.10 15.74 3.35
N GLN A 34 -22.39 15.86 3.65
CA GLN A 34 -22.99 17.09 4.23
C GLN A 34 -22.56 17.33 5.69
N ALA A 35 -22.31 16.25 6.46
CA ALA A 35 -21.87 16.35 7.85
C ALA A 35 -20.34 16.51 8.00
N LEU A 36 -19.58 16.45 6.89
CA LEU A 36 -18.13 16.57 6.92
C LEU A 36 -17.68 18.02 7.06
N SER A 37 -16.62 18.26 7.81
CA SER A 37 -15.93 19.56 7.80
C SER A 37 -15.36 19.88 6.41
N GLU A 38 -15.09 21.16 6.14
CA GLU A 38 -14.45 21.58 4.88
C GLU A 38 -13.13 20.83 4.66
N TYR A 39 -12.30 20.71 5.69
CA TYR A 39 -11.02 19.99 5.61
C TYR A 39 -11.18 18.48 5.35
N GLN A 40 -12.25 17.87 5.85
CA GLN A 40 -12.56 16.48 5.48
C GLN A 40 -12.99 16.37 4.02
N ARG A 41 -13.82 17.29 3.52
CA ARG A 41 -14.21 17.30 2.09
C ARG A 41 -13.02 17.52 1.17
N GLU A 42 -12.08 18.38 1.56
CA GLU A 42 -10.84 18.63 0.82
C GLU A 42 -9.94 17.40 0.79
N ARG A 43 -9.74 16.74 1.95
CA ARG A 43 -8.69 15.74 2.11
C ARG A 43 -9.19 14.30 2.01
N CYS A 44 -10.44 14.00 2.35
CA CYS A 44 -10.93 12.62 2.33
C CYS A 44 -11.42 12.20 0.93
N VAL A 45 -10.53 12.32 -0.05
CA VAL A 45 -10.77 11.97 -1.46
C VAL A 45 -9.66 11.10 -2.00
N LEU A 46 -9.98 10.29 -3.00
CA LEU A 46 -9.04 9.43 -3.70
C LEU A 46 -9.17 9.55 -5.22
N ASP A 47 -8.10 9.21 -5.94
CA ASP A 47 -8.11 9.04 -7.39
C ASP A 47 -7.90 7.57 -7.74
N ILE A 48 -8.50 7.12 -8.83
CA ILE A 48 -8.35 5.76 -9.35
C ILE A 48 -7.88 5.82 -10.80
N HIS A 49 -6.75 5.17 -11.09
CA HIS A 49 -6.28 4.86 -12.42
C HIS A 49 -6.43 3.36 -12.64
N TYR A 50 -7.27 2.92 -13.58
CA TYR A 50 -7.63 1.50 -13.73
C TYR A 50 -7.77 1.08 -15.18
N PRO A 51 -7.46 -0.21 -15.53
CA PRO A 51 -7.61 -0.73 -16.87
C PRO A 51 -9.09 -0.97 -17.23
N SER A 52 -9.44 -0.86 -18.50
CA SER A 52 -10.77 -1.19 -19.04
C SER A 52 -11.09 -2.69 -18.95
N SER A 53 -10.08 -3.56 -18.88
CA SER A 53 -10.25 -5.00 -18.67
C SER A 53 -10.79 -5.32 -17.26
N LYS A 54 -11.55 -6.41 -17.13
CA LYS A 54 -12.11 -6.84 -15.82
C LYS A 54 -11.18 -7.81 -15.10
N GLY A 55 -11.39 -7.97 -13.79
CA GLY A 55 -10.65 -8.89 -12.92
C GLY A 55 -9.24 -8.40 -12.58
N PHE A 56 -8.98 -7.11 -12.67
CA PHE A 56 -7.67 -6.54 -12.33
C PHE A 56 -7.42 -6.53 -10.82
N ALA A 57 -6.15 -6.63 -10.43
CA ALA A 57 -5.71 -6.36 -9.06
C ALA A 57 -5.71 -4.84 -8.79
N THR A 58 -5.83 -4.47 -7.52
CA THR A 58 -5.86 -3.06 -7.10
C THR A 58 -4.76 -2.80 -6.08
N ILE A 59 -3.97 -1.75 -6.28
CA ILE A 59 -2.97 -1.26 -5.33
C ILE A 59 -3.47 0.07 -4.75
N ILE A 60 -3.75 0.10 -3.45
CA ILE A 60 -4.04 1.33 -2.72
C ILE A 60 -2.70 1.93 -2.32
N TRP A 61 -2.44 3.17 -2.74
CA TRP A 61 -1.19 3.87 -2.52
C TRP A 61 -1.37 5.08 -1.61
N PHE A 62 -0.70 5.06 -0.46
CA PHE A 62 -0.61 6.17 0.48
C PHE A 62 0.69 6.95 0.27
N HIS A 63 0.57 8.27 0.11
CA HIS A 63 1.73 9.15 -0.03
C HIS A 63 2.51 9.28 1.29
N GLY A 64 3.79 9.67 1.19
CA GLY A 64 4.64 10.02 2.33
C GLY A 64 4.38 11.45 2.84
N GLY A 65 5.36 12.00 3.56
CA GLY A 65 5.32 13.38 4.08
C GLY A 65 5.12 13.46 5.60
N GLY A 66 5.54 12.43 6.34
CA GLY A 66 5.58 12.45 7.82
C GLY A 66 4.20 12.62 8.49
N LEU A 67 3.10 12.34 7.81
CA LEU A 67 1.71 12.62 8.23
C LEU A 67 1.42 14.12 8.40
N THR A 68 2.31 15.01 7.96
CA THR A 68 2.19 16.48 8.11
C THR A 68 2.12 17.20 6.78
N SER A 69 2.44 16.51 5.68
CA SER A 69 2.45 17.06 4.33
C SER A 69 2.17 15.97 3.29
N GLY A 70 2.12 16.36 2.02
CA GLY A 70 1.91 15.46 0.91
C GLY A 70 0.48 15.47 0.36
N ARG A 71 0.33 14.81 -0.79
CA ARG A 71 -0.95 14.65 -1.49
C ARG A 71 -0.96 13.41 -2.36
N LYS A 72 -2.15 12.93 -2.71
CA LYS A 72 -2.37 11.80 -3.60
C LYS A 72 -1.67 11.98 -4.94
N SER A 73 -1.00 10.95 -5.42
CA SER A 73 -0.39 10.90 -6.73
C SER A 73 -0.18 9.44 -7.15
N PHE A 74 -0.24 9.18 -8.44
CA PHE A 74 0.05 7.85 -8.96
C PHE A 74 1.56 7.69 -9.18
N PRO A 75 2.24 6.71 -8.56
CA PRO A 75 3.64 6.41 -8.90
C PRO A 75 3.75 6.03 -10.38
N LYS A 76 4.57 6.78 -11.13
CA LYS A 76 4.68 6.60 -12.59
C LYS A 76 5.05 5.17 -12.99
N ALA A 77 5.97 4.55 -12.25
CA ALA A 77 6.44 3.19 -12.53
C ALA A 77 5.36 2.11 -12.35
N LEU A 78 4.29 2.39 -11.60
CA LEU A 78 3.18 1.47 -11.39
C LEU A 78 2.06 1.64 -12.43
N GLN A 79 2.01 2.75 -13.16
CA GLN A 79 0.94 3.00 -14.13
C GLN A 79 1.02 2.06 -15.35
N ASN A 80 -0.14 1.75 -15.93
CA ASN A 80 -0.26 0.96 -17.17
C ASN A 80 0.37 -0.46 -17.10
N LYS A 81 0.27 -1.12 -15.93
CA LYS A 81 0.82 -2.46 -15.67
C LYS A 81 -0.23 -3.56 -15.48
N GLY A 82 -1.48 -3.37 -15.98
CA GLY A 82 -2.55 -4.36 -15.90
C GLY A 82 -3.29 -4.41 -14.56
N HIS A 83 -3.06 -3.45 -13.68
CA HIS A 83 -3.75 -3.30 -12.39
C HIS A 83 -4.26 -1.87 -12.20
N ALA A 84 -5.14 -1.68 -11.22
CA ALA A 84 -5.56 -0.36 -10.79
C ALA A 84 -4.64 0.19 -9.70
N ILE A 85 -4.47 1.51 -9.69
CA ILE A 85 -3.82 2.25 -8.61
C ILE A 85 -4.86 3.19 -8.02
N VAL A 86 -5.02 3.16 -6.70
CA VAL A 86 -5.85 4.09 -5.95
C VAL A 86 -4.94 4.99 -5.14
N ALA A 87 -4.80 6.24 -5.56
CA ALA A 87 -4.01 7.24 -4.84
C ALA A 87 -4.89 7.95 -3.81
N VAL A 88 -4.49 7.95 -2.55
CA VAL A 88 -5.32 8.39 -1.42
C VAL A 88 -4.77 9.65 -0.79
N ASN A 89 -5.62 10.68 -0.64
CA ASN A 89 -5.41 11.75 0.32
C ASN A 89 -5.98 11.34 1.68
N TYR A 90 -5.39 11.87 2.73
CA TYR A 90 -5.87 11.76 4.11
C TYR A 90 -5.58 13.08 4.83
N ARG A 91 -6.32 13.39 5.91
CA ARG A 91 -6.06 14.58 6.72
C ARG A 91 -4.68 14.50 7.38
N LEU A 92 -4.11 15.64 7.70
CA LEU A 92 -2.72 15.77 8.12
C LEU A 92 -2.60 16.44 9.48
N SER A 93 -1.65 15.99 10.29
CA SER A 93 -1.21 16.68 11.51
C SER A 93 -0.52 18.01 11.14
N PRO A 94 -0.59 19.06 11.96
CA PRO A 94 -1.29 19.12 13.26
C PRO A 94 -2.79 19.55 13.15
N LYS A 95 -3.35 19.69 11.94
CA LYS A 95 -4.78 20.03 11.78
C LYS A 95 -5.71 18.96 12.37
N VAL A 96 -5.23 17.70 12.39
CA VAL A 96 -5.86 16.57 13.06
C VAL A 96 -4.80 15.74 13.78
N LYS A 97 -5.20 14.88 14.71
CA LYS A 97 -4.30 13.90 15.33
C LYS A 97 -3.98 12.74 14.37
N VAL A 98 -2.86 12.06 14.59
CA VAL A 98 -2.47 10.91 13.77
C VAL A 98 -3.53 9.79 13.79
N THR A 99 -4.27 9.63 14.88
CA THR A 99 -5.40 8.68 14.95
C THR A 99 -6.48 8.96 13.92
N GLU A 100 -6.69 10.23 13.57
CA GLU A 100 -7.64 10.61 12.51
C GLU A 100 -7.06 10.39 11.12
N CYS A 101 -5.73 10.52 10.94
CA CYS A 101 -5.06 10.12 9.70
C CYS A 101 -5.22 8.61 9.45
N LEU A 102 -5.08 7.80 10.50
CA LEU A 102 -5.27 6.34 10.46
C LEU A 102 -6.74 5.99 10.13
N ASP A 103 -7.70 6.67 10.76
CA ASP A 103 -9.12 6.45 10.48
C ASP A 103 -9.49 6.84 9.04
N ASP A 104 -8.90 7.92 8.50
CA ASP A 104 -9.07 8.30 7.10
C ASP A 104 -8.48 7.24 6.15
N ALA A 105 -7.29 6.72 6.46
CA ALA A 105 -6.67 5.65 5.69
C ALA A 105 -7.53 4.38 5.71
N ALA A 106 -8.06 3.98 6.88
CA ALA A 106 -8.95 2.84 7.01
C ALA A 106 -10.26 3.03 6.23
N ALA A 107 -10.86 4.22 6.30
CA ALA A 107 -12.06 4.55 5.52
C ALA A 107 -11.83 4.45 4.01
N ALA A 108 -10.68 4.94 3.52
CA ALA A 108 -10.33 4.84 2.11
C ALA A 108 -10.16 3.39 1.66
N VAL A 109 -9.46 2.55 2.45
CA VAL A 109 -9.34 1.11 2.19
C VAL A 109 -10.71 0.44 2.15
N ALA A 110 -11.55 0.71 3.15
CA ALA A 110 -12.90 0.14 3.21
C ALA A 110 -13.76 0.57 2.01
N TRP A 111 -13.65 1.83 1.59
CA TRP A 111 -14.34 2.30 0.38
C TRP A 111 -13.90 1.51 -0.86
N VAL A 112 -12.61 1.28 -1.05
CA VAL A 112 -12.08 0.50 -2.18
C VAL A 112 -12.58 -0.94 -2.12
N MET A 113 -12.52 -1.61 -0.96
CA MET A 113 -13.00 -2.98 -0.79
C MET A 113 -14.49 -3.13 -1.13
N LYS A 114 -15.30 -2.14 -0.80
CA LYS A 114 -16.74 -2.13 -1.08
C LYS A 114 -17.04 -1.82 -2.56
N ASN A 115 -16.26 -0.96 -3.22
CA ASN A 115 -16.62 -0.35 -4.49
C ASN A 115 -15.83 -0.80 -5.72
N ILE A 116 -14.58 -1.29 -5.57
CA ILE A 116 -13.72 -1.58 -6.73
C ILE A 116 -14.31 -2.60 -7.70
N GLY A 117 -15.14 -3.52 -7.22
CA GLY A 117 -15.85 -4.49 -8.06
C GLY A 117 -16.81 -3.85 -9.07
N LYS A 118 -17.37 -2.66 -8.75
CA LYS A 118 -18.25 -1.90 -9.67
C LYS A 118 -17.48 -1.36 -10.88
N LEU A 119 -16.14 -1.19 -10.73
CA LEU A 119 -15.22 -0.79 -11.80
C LEU A 119 -14.59 -1.97 -12.52
N GLY A 120 -14.94 -3.21 -12.14
CA GLY A 120 -14.40 -4.42 -12.75
C GLY A 120 -13.17 -5.00 -12.02
N GLY A 121 -12.74 -4.43 -10.88
CA GLY A 121 -11.65 -4.95 -10.09
C GLY A 121 -12.02 -6.23 -9.32
N ASP A 122 -11.03 -7.08 -9.07
CA ASP A 122 -11.20 -8.28 -8.27
C ASP A 122 -11.04 -7.93 -6.78
N LYS A 123 -12.11 -8.08 -6.00
CA LYS A 123 -12.14 -7.79 -4.56
C LYS A 123 -11.20 -8.67 -3.73
N LYS A 124 -10.81 -9.84 -4.23
CA LYS A 124 -9.85 -10.73 -3.58
C LYS A 124 -8.38 -10.31 -3.81
N ARG A 125 -8.15 -9.36 -4.69
CA ARG A 125 -6.82 -8.94 -5.14
C ARG A 125 -6.55 -7.46 -4.86
N ILE A 126 -6.86 -7.01 -3.64
CA ILE A 126 -6.62 -5.65 -3.15
C ILE A 126 -5.35 -5.66 -2.28
N PHE A 127 -4.38 -4.85 -2.63
CA PHE A 127 -3.11 -4.67 -1.95
C PHE A 127 -3.03 -3.25 -1.37
N ILE A 128 -2.39 -3.11 -0.22
CA ILE A 128 -2.12 -1.80 0.37
C ILE A 128 -0.63 -1.54 0.32
N SER A 129 -0.24 -0.34 -0.08
CA SER A 129 1.14 0.10 -0.18
C SER A 129 1.26 1.60 0.10
N GLY A 130 2.47 2.05 0.31
CA GLY A 130 2.79 3.46 0.50
C GLY A 130 4.23 3.63 0.95
N HIS A 131 4.75 4.84 0.81
CA HIS A 131 6.11 5.17 1.16
C HIS A 131 6.18 6.03 2.43
N SER A 132 7.16 5.78 3.31
CA SER A 132 7.40 6.56 4.51
C SER A 132 6.17 6.60 5.45
N ALA A 133 5.54 7.75 5.66
CA ALA A 133 4.27 7.86 6.38
C ALA A 133 3.19 6.96 5.76
N GLY A 134 3.14 6.83 4.41
CA GLY A 134 2.26 5.89 3.73
C GLY A 134 2.58 4.42 4.03
N GLY A 135 3.86 4.08 4.21
CA GLY A 135 4.29 2.76 4.67
C GLY A 135 3.83 2.47 6.10
N TYR A 136 3.91 3.46 6.99
CA TYR A 136 3.36 3.37 8.34
C TYR A 136 1.84 3.13 8.33
N LEU A 137 1.07 3.91 7.54
CA LEU A 137 -0.37 3.71 7.38
C LEU A 137 -0.67 2.30 6.84
N THR A 138 0.09 1.82 5.84
CA THR A 138 -0.04 0.47 5.29
C THR A 138 0.10 -0.60 6.37
N SER A 139 1.15 -0.50 7.20
CA SER A 139 1.41 -1.46 8.27
C SER A 139 0.36 -1.40 9.38
N MET A 140 -0.02 -0.19 9.83
CA MET A 140 -1.04 -0.03 10.87
C MET A 140 -2.40 -0.59 10.45
N ILE A 141 -2.88 -0.23 9.26
CA ILE A 141 -4.20 -0.68 8.76
C ILE A 141 -4.23 -2.19 8.55
N GLY A 142 -3.12 -2.79 8.13
CA GLY A 142 -3.05 -4.24 7.87
C GLY A 142 -2.79 -5.09 9.11
N LEU A 143 -2.04 -4.59 10.08
CA LEU A 143 -1.65 -5.35 11.27
C LEU A 143 -2.64 -5.18 12.43
N ASP A 144 -3.24 -4.00 12.61
CA ASP A 144 -4.31 -3.77 13.58
C ASP A 144 -5.69 -3.86 12.93
N PRO A 145 -6.40 -5.00 13.06
CA PRO A 145 -7.73 -5.19 12.46
C PRO A 145 -8.78 -4.19 12.96
N SER A 146 -8.57 -3.59 14.12
CA SER A 146 -9.55 -2.69 14.75
C SER A 146 -9.87 -1.47 13.88
N TRP A 147 -8.90 -0.99 13.10
CA TRP A 147 -9.09 0.14 12.19
C TRP A 147 -10.12 -0.15 11.10
N LEU A 148 -9.99 -1.28 10.42
CA LEU A 148 -10.91 -1.67 9.34
C LEU A 148 -12.26 -2.14 9.87
N LYS A 149 -12.28 -2.77 11.04
CA LYS A 149 -13.52 -3.22 11.69
C LYS A 149 -14.48 -2.06 11.97
N ARG A 150 -13.98 -0.86 12.28
CA ARG A 150 -14.79 0.36 12.43
C ARG A 150 -15.56 0.72 11.15
N HIS A 151 -15.03 0.31 10.00
CA HIS A 151 -15.62 0.52 8.68
C HIS A 151 -16.29 -0.73 8.10
N GLN A 152 -16.54 -1.76 8.93
CA GLN A 152 -17.26 -3.00 8.56
C GLN A 152 -16.57 -3.79 7.43
N VAL A 153 -15.24 -3.86 7.44
CA VAL A 153 -14.43 -4.69 6.54
C VAL A 153 -13.33 -5.39 7.33
N GLU A 154 -12.90 -6.56 6.84
CA GLU A 154 -11.94 -7.39 7.53
C GLU A 154 -10.51 -7.17 6.98
N ALA A 155 -9.53 -6.99 7.86
CA ALA A 155 -8.14 -6.79 7.46
C ALA A 155 -7.56 -8.01 6.73
N ASN A 156 -8.04 -9.22 7.04
CA ASN A 156 -7.57 -10.46 6.42
C ASN A 156 -8.10 -10.67 4.99
N ASP A 157 -9.07 -9.86 4.53
CA ASP A 157 -9.51 -9.85 3.13
C ASP A 157 -8.53 -9.10 2.22
N ILE A 158 -7.60 -8.33 2.78
CA ILE A 158 -6.50 -7.69 2.04
C ILE A 158 -5.58 -8.77 1.47
N ALA A 159 -5.24 -8.66 0.18
CA ALA A 159 -4.39 -9.62 -0.50
C ALA A 159 -2.93 -9.58 -0.02
N GLY A 160 -2.43 -8.40 0.32
CA GLY A 160 -1.08 -8.22 0.83
C GLY A 160 -0.75 -6.78 1.18
N LEU A 161 0.26 -6.62 2.01
CA LEU A 161 0.77 -5.34 2.51
C LEU A 161 2.17 -5.12 1.96
N ILE A 162 2.42 -3.92 1.42
CA ILE A 162 3.73 -3.59 0.85
C ILE A 162 4.17 -2.21 1.38
N PRO A 163 4.54 -2.09 2.65
CA PRO A 163 5.05 -0.85 3.21
C PRO A 163 6.48 -0.58 2.71
N TYR A 164 6.73 0.65 2.23
CA TYR A 164 8.04 1.13 1.84
C TYR A 164 8.57 2.04 2.92
N SER A 165 9.63 1.64 3.60
CA SER A 165 10.33 2.45 4.59
C SER A 165 9.40 3.12 5.61
N GLY A 166 8.34 2.39 6.03
CA GLY A 166 7.40 2.82 7.06
C GLY A 166 7.99 2.68 8.45
N HIS A 167 7.55 3.50 9.43
CA HIS A 167 7.83 3.21 10.82
C HIS A 167 7.22 1.88 11.25
N ALA A 168 7.98 1.06 11.98
CA ALA A 168 7.46 -0.11 12.67
C ALA A 168 7.22 0.16 14.18
N ILE A 169 7.87 1.16 14.73
CA ILE A 169 7.58 1.73 16.05
C ILE A 169 6.57 2.87 15.96
N THR A 170 6.15 3.41 17.09
CA THR A 170 5.24 4.58 17.16
C THR A 170 5.79 5.74 16.34
N HIS A 171 5.02 6.23 15.37
CA HIS A 171 5.49 7.22 14.39
C HIS A 171 5.98 8.52 15.07
N PHE A 172 7.05 9.13 14.56
CA PHE A 172 7.65 10.33 15.17
C PHE A 172 6.64 11.49 15.30
N THR A 173 5.66 11.62 14.41
CA THR A 173 4.60 12.63 14.52
C THR A 173 3.68 12.36 15.71
N VAL A 174 3.37 11.10 16.03
CA VAL A 174 2.66 10.73 17.26
C VAL A 174 3.48 11.10 18.48
N ARG A 175 4.78 10.78 18.47
CA ARG A 175 5.70 11.14 19.57
C ARG A 175 5.72 12.66 19.77
N LYS A 176 5.82 13.44 18.68
CA LYS A 176 5.75 14.90 18.72
C LYS A 176 4.42 15.41 19.29
N GLU A 177 3.28 14.83 18.91
CA GLU A 177 1.96 15.18 19.46
C GLU A 177 1.88 14.97 20.99
N ARG A 178 2.68 14.05 21.51
CA ARG A 178 2.75 13.70 22.94
C ARG A 178 3.88 14.40 23.68
N GLY A 179 4.62 15.32 23.02
CA GLY A 179 5.77 16.00 23.60
C GLY A 179 7.00 15.10 23.83
N ILE A 180 7.09 14.00 23.06
CA ILE A 180 8.18 13.02 23.15
C ILE A 180 9.17 13.29 22.04
N GLU A 181 10.46 13.23 22.37
CA GLU A 181 11.57 13.38 21.44
C GLU A 181 11.45 12.43 20.23
N ALA A 182 11.70 12.97 19.04
CA ALA A 182 11.60 12.19 17.78
C ALA A 182 12.59 11.01 17.72
N THR A 183 13.69 11.08 18.43
CA THR A 183 14.73 10.04 18.51
C THR A 183 14.43 8.96 19.58
N ARG A 184 13.50 9.22 20.50
CA ARG A 184 13.16 8.26 21.57
C ARG A 184 12.28 7.12 21.01
N PRO A 185 12.76 5.86 20.97
CA PRO A 185 11.94 4.74 20.49
C PRO A 185 10.80 4.43 21.46
N ILE A 186 9.60 4.25 20.94
CA ILE A 186 8.39 3.84 21.68
C ILE A 186 7.64 2.80 20.85
N VAL A 187 7.14 1.79 21.53
CA VAL A 187 6.25 0.77 20.96
C VAL A 187 4.98 0.72 21.82
N ASP A 188 3.90 1.21 21.27
CA ASP A 188 2.56 1.22 21.88
C ASP A 188 1.49 0.89 20.82
N GLU A 189 0.22 1.09 21.15
CA GLU A 189 -0.93 0.83 20.28
C GLU A 189 -0.92 1.56 18.93
N LEU A 190 -0.05 2.56 18.77
CA LEU A 190 0.17 3.27 17.49
C LEU A 190 1.49 2.86 16.81
N ALA A 191 2.03 1.69 17.18
CA ALA A 191 3.20 1.07 16.56
C ALA A 191 2.79 -0.20 15.80
N PRO A 192 3.13 -0.35 14.51
CA PRO A 192 2.90 -1.61 13.78
C PRO A 192 3.46 -2.84 14.51
N LEU A 193 4.62 -2.70 15.17
CA LEU A 193 5.28 -3.76 15.93
C LEU A 193 4.45 -4.28 17.11
N PHE A 194 3.60 -3.45 17.70
CA PHE A 194 2.69 -3.84 18.78
C PHE A 194 1.61 -4.84 18.32
N HIS A 195 1.23 -4.76 17.04
CA HIS A 195 0.16 -5.56 16.44
C HIS A 195 0.65 -6.77 15.63
N VAL A 196 1.86 -7.25 15.93
CA VAL A 196 2.39 -8.46 15.28
C VAL A 196 1.47 -9.66 15.53
N ARG A 197 1.04 -10.30 14.45
CA ARG A 197 0.14 -11.47 14.50
C ARG A 197 0.43 -12.45 13.36
N LYS A 198 0.22 -13.76 13.61
CA LYS A 198 0.52 -14.84 12.66
C LYS A 198 -0.39 -14.89 11.43
N ASP A 199 -1.61 -14.41 11.58
CA ASP A 199 -2.68 -14.46 10.59
C ASP A 199 -2.86 -13.15 9.80
N ALA A 200 -1.89 -12.23 9.88
CA ALA A 200 -1.87 -11.02 9.07
C ALA A 200 -1.82 -11.35 7.56
N PRO A 201 -2.29 -10.45 6.68
CA PRO A 201 -2.08 -10.61 5.25
C PRO A 201 -0.61 -10.82 4.89
N PRO A 202 -0.28 -11.46 3.75
CA PRO A 202 1.10 -11.53 3.24
C PRO A 202 1.78 -10.16 3.22
N ILE A 203 3.05 -10.08 3.66
CA ILE A 203 3.76 -8.82 3.85
C ILE A 203 5.08 -8.80 3.06
N LEU A 204 5.28 -7.73 2.30
CA LEU A 204 6.56 -7.40 1.68
C LEU A 204 7.07 -6.08 2.26
N LEU A 205 8.00 -6.15 3.21
CA LEU A 205 8.71 -4.99 3.75
C LEU A 205 9.83 -4.59 2.79
N ILE A 206 9.93 -3.31 2.46
CA ILE A 206 11.01 -2.78 1.62
C ILE A 206 11.58 -1.54 2.29
N THR A 207 12.91 -1.49 2.44
CA THR A 207 13.63 -0.36 3.02
C THR A 207 14.74 0.12 2.10
N GLY A 208 15.24 1.32 2.33
CA GLY A 208 16.53 1.73 1.80
C GLY A 208 17.69 0.98 2.47
N ASP A 209 18.89 1.26 2.01
CA ASP A 209 20.16 0.81 2.54
C ASP A 209 20.31 1.28 4.00
N ARG A 210 20.64 0.38 4.91
CA ARG A 210 20.72 0.62 6.36
C ARG A 210 21.66 1.77 6.72
N GLU A 211 22.72 1.97 5.95
CA GLU A 211 23.71 3.03 6.20
C GLU A 211 23.25 4.40 5.66
N LYS A 212 22.19 4.44 4.84
CA LYS A 212 21.70 5.65 4.15
C LYS A 212 20.25 5.99 4.47
N GLU A 213 19.53 5.07 5.11
CA GLU A 213 18.12 5.25 5.45
C GLU A 213 17.95 6.26 6.61
N LEU A 214 16.75 6.78 6.78
CA LEU A 214 16.41 7.61 7.94
C LEU A 214 16.60 6.83 9.24
N LEU A 215 16.94 7.55 10.30
CA LEU A 215 17.24 7.08 11.66
C LEU A 215 16.49 5.81 12.06
N GLY A 216 17.19 4.68 12.15
CA GLY A 216 16.68 3.41 12.64
C GLY A 216 15.58 2.76 11.78
N ARG A 217 15.26 3.28 10.60
CA ARG A 217 14.13 2.81 9.80
C ARG A 217 14.34 1.40 9.27
N TYR A 218 15.57 1.05 8.88
CA TYR A 218 15.90 -0.33 8.49
C TYR A 218 15.75 -1.26 9.69
N GLU A 219 16.34 -0.91 10.84
CA GLU A 219 16.32 -1.71 12.06
C GLU A 219 14.89 -1.94 12.57
N GLU A 220 14.04 -0.92 12.52
CA GLU A 220 12.61 -1.04 12.85
C GLU A 220 11.93 -2.12 11.99
N ASN A 221 12.14 -2.06 10.66
CA ASN A 221 11.54 -3.00 9.72
C ASN A 221 12.17 -4.40 9.82
N ALA A 222 13.48 -4.50 10.07
CA ALA A 222 14.16 -5.77 10.29
C ALA A 222 13.65 -6.45 11.58
N TYR A 223 13.39 -5.68 12.63
CA TYR A 223 12.83 -6.19 13.87
C TYR A 223 11.36 -6.59 13.68
N LEU A 224 10.54 -5.79 13.00
CA LEU A 224 9.16 -6.16 12.64
C LEU A 224 9.13 -7.48 11.83
N PHE A 225 9.99 -7.62 10.82
CA PHE A 225 10.15 -8.85 10.06
C PHE A 225 10.46 -10.04 10.96
N ARG A 226 11.43 -9.87 11.88
CA ARG A 226 11.81 -10.94 12.81
C ARG A 226 10.67 -11.33 13.72
N MET A 227 9.95 -10.36 14.28
CA MET A 227 8.85 -10.61 15.21
C MET A 227 7.63 -11.25 14.51
N LEU A 228 7.33 -10.90 13.28
CA LEU A 228 6.32 -11.59 12.47
C LEU A 228 6.68 -13.08 12.29
N LYS A 229 7.94 -13.40 12.00
CA LYS A 229 8.41 -14.80 11.92
C LYS A 229 8.32 -15.52 13.26
N VAL A 230 8.71 -14.88 14.34
CA VAL A 230 8.63 -15.44 15.71
C VAL A 230 7.16 -15.72 16.09
N ALA A 231 6.23 -14.85 15.69
CA ALA A 231 4.80 -15.07 15.88
C ALA A 231 4.22 -16.17 14.97
N GLY A 232 5.00 -16.73 14.05
CA GLY A 232 4.58 -17.79 13.14
C GLY A 232 3.95 -17.32 11.83
N HIS A 233 4.13 -16.05 11.45
CA HIS A 233 3.65 -15.54 10.16
C HIS A 233 4.39 -16.18 9.00
N GLN A 234 3.66 -16.76 8.03
CA GLN A 234 4.23 -17.63 6.98
C GLN A 234 4.71 -16.86 5.74
N GLU A 235 4.11 -15.74 5.39
CA GLU A 235 4.33 -15.01 4.12
C GLU A 235 4.86 -13.60 4.40
N VAL A 236 6.01 -13.48 5.05
CA VAL A 236 6.72 -12.21 5.26
C VAL A 236 8.10 -12.22 4.59
N THR A 237 8.44 -11.14 3.90
CA THR A 237 9.74 -10.93 3.26
C THR A 237 10.22 -9.52 3.54
N LEU A 238 11.51 -9.33 3.71
CA LEU A 238 12.17 -8.03 3.81
C LEU A 238 13.19 -7.89 2.67
N PHE A 239 13.15 -6.76 1.98
CA PHE A 239 14.19 -6.34 1.04
C PHE A 239 14.79 -5.01 1.48
N GLU A 240 16.10 -4.95 1.43
CA GLU A 240 16.92 -3.75 1.53
C GLU A 240 17.35 -3.35 0.12
N ILE A 241 17.20 -2.07 -0.23
CA ILE A 241 17.62 -1.54 -1.53
C ILE A 241 18.99 -0.90 -1.38
N ASP A 242 20.02 -1.71 -1.63
CA ASP A 242 21.41 -1.30 -1.52
C ASP A 242 21.71 -0.02 -2.31
N GLY A 243 22.48 0.89 -1.70
CA GLY A 243 22.89 2.17 -2.28
C GLY A 243 21.84 3.27 -2.24
N TYR A 244 20.57 2.99 -1.89
CA TYR A 244 19.47 3.96 -1.83
C TYR A 244 19.11 4.29 -0.37
N GLY A 245 19.04 5.58 -0.02
CA GLY A 245 18.47 6.03 1.24
C GLY A 245 16.95 6.02 1.23
N HIS A 246 16.33 6.93 1.99
CA HIS A 246 14.86 7.00 2.14
C HIS A 246 14.10 7.20 0.82
N GLY A 247 14.72 7.75 -0.23
CA GLY A 247 14.13 7.92 -1.56
C GLY A 247 14.06 6.65 -2.43
N MET A 248 14.06 5.46 -1.84
CA MET A 248 14.17 4.16 -2.50
C MET A 248 12.91 3.67 -3.23
N ALA A 249 11.83 4.44 -3.28
CA ALA A 249 10.55 3.96 -3.80
C ALA A 249 10.60 3.53 -5.28
N ASP A 250 11.20 4.34 -6.15
CA ASP A 250 11.26 4.04 -7.59
C ASP A 250 12.00 2.72 -7.90
N PRO A 251 13.22 2.45 -7.40
CA PRO A 251 13.90 1.17 -7.63
C PRO A 251 13.19 -0.02 -6.97
N ALA A 252 12.34 0.21 -5.97
CA ALA A 252 11.60 -0.85 -5.27
C ALA A 252 10.32 -1.30 -6.00
N HIS A 253 9.74 -0.50 -6.90
CA HIS A 253 8.49 -0.84 -7.59
C HIS A 253 8.48 -2.18 -8.32
N PRO A 254 9.57 -2.66 -8.97
CA PRO A 254 9.60 -3.99 -9.55
C PRO A 254 9.36 -5.12 -8.53
N LEU A 255 9.79 -4.97 -7.27
CA LEU A 255 9.54 -5.94 -6.20
C LEU A 255 8.06 -5.97 -5.82
N LEU A 256 7.42 -4.80 -5.72
CA LEU A 256 5.98 -4.69 -5.50
C LEU A 256 5.21 -5.41 -6.62
N LEU A 257 5.53 -5.12 -7.89
CA LEU A 257 4.84 -5.74 -9.03
C LEU A 257 4.96 -7.27 -9.03
N LYS A 258 6.14 -7.80 -8.76
CA LYS A 258 6.36 -9.25 -8.61
C LYS A 258 5.55 -9.84 -7.46
N PHE A 259 5.49 -9.15 -6.32
CA PHE A 259 4.70 -9.58 -5.17
C PHE A 259 3.20 -9.60 -5.48
N VAL A 260 2.65 -8.52 -6.08
CA VAL A 260 1.24 -8.43 -6.51
C VAL A 260 0.89 -9.56 -7.48
N GLN A 261 1.76 -9.85 -8.45
CA GLN A 261 1.57 -10.95 -9.40
C GLN A 261 1.57 -12.30 -8.69
N ARG A 262 2.56 -12.59 -7.84
CA ARG A 262 2.72 -13.85 -7.12
C ARG A 262 1.57 -14.14 -6.16
N ILE A 263 1.20 -13.17 -5.33
CA ILE A 263 0.11 -13.34 -4.36
C ILE A 263 -1.25 -13.32 -5.07
N GLY A 264 -1.44 -12.43 -6.05
CA GLY A 264 -2.68 -12.32 -6.79
C GLY A 264 -3.01 -13.58 -7.61
N SER A 265 -2.02 -14.33 -8.09
CA SER A 265 -2.25 -15.60 -8.79
C SER A 265 -2.76 -16.72 -7.86
N LYS A 266 -2.39 -16.70 -6.58
CA LYS A 266 -2.87 -17.66 -5.57
C LYS A 266 -4.32 -17.41 -5.12
N ARG A 267 -4.90 -16.24 -5.44
CA ARG A 267 -6.23 -15.81 -5.00
C ARG A 267 -7.28 -15.75 -6.13
N ARG A 268 -6.89 -16.17 -7.34
CA ARG A 268 -7.80 -16.32 -8.50
C ARG A 268 -8.76 -17.50 -8.36
#